data_e6717d25b7f5e3a414ee815ea60efb2e
#
_entry.id   e6717d25b7f5e3a414ee815ea60efb2e
#
_cell.length_a   1.000
_cell.length_b   1.000
_cell.length_c   1.000
_cell.angle_alpha   90.00
_cell.angle_beta   90.00
_cell.angle_gamma   90.00
#
_symmetry.space_group_name_H-M   'P 1'
#
loop_
_entity.id
_entity.type
_entity.pdbx_description
1 polymer ?
#
loop_
_entity_poly.entity_id
_entity_poly.type
_entity_poly.pdbx_seq_one_letter_code
_entity_poly.pdbx_strand_id
1 'polypeptide(L)'
;MGRRVSRNSRRKTRRSRRKPQRGGAAAAATKSSPLFQDAYAITMDPASQRYTDINKFATAAGISLQPWKGVTITPDQKDSLPEKGVGTTNYKDRTGAVFNLGVIGAFLAHRDLLRNQATKAADKMGTLIFEDDVEIPPDFLDKLAAVESEIPKDWDFIFLDKLYTVGKPVSEHVTKLDKDMTAMKNWGIWAYIVRNASLKEKILPRLEHMLDVPDIQLAKFADVLNMYLLTPSLVKQDARNAPNSVVTAMDRQGNAPPLATPLQPLPLP
;
A
#
# COMPACT_ATOMS: atom_id res chain seq x y z
N MET A 1 -86.97 -25.38 50.20
CA MET A 1 -86.47 -25.41 48.82
C MET A 1 -85.51 -24.25 48.66
N GLY A 2 -84.20 -24.48 48.70
CA GLY A 2 -83.19 -23.46 48.66
C GLY A 2 -82.13 -23.81 47.61
N ARG A 3 -82.01 -23.01 46.54
CA ARG A 3 -81.03 -23.20 45.47
C ARG A 3 -79.73 -22.52 45.86
N ARG A 4 -78.63 -23.31 45.94
CA ARG A 4 -77.21 -22.81 46.04
C ARG A 4 -76.76 -22.38 44.68
N VAL A 5 -76.24 -21.10 44.62
CA VAL A 5 -75.54 -20.55 43.41
C VAL A 5 -74.05 -20.69 43.67
N SER A 6 -73.35 -21.40 42.81
CA SER A 6 -71.89 -21.60 42.80
C SER A 6 -71.25 -20.41 42.07
N ARG A 7 -70.33 -19.72 42.74
CA ARG A 7 -69.46 -18.66 42.14
C ARG A 7 -68.17 -19.26 41.66
N ASN A 8 -68.01 -19.35 40.32
CA ASN A 8 -66.74 -19.68 39.64
C ASN A 8 -65.84 -18.47 39.61
N SER A 9 -64.72 -18.50 40.32
CA SER A 9 -63.69 -17.50 40.25
C SER A 9 -62.73 -17.80 39.11
N ARG A 10 -62.73 -17.02 38.02
CA ARG A 10 -61.77 -17.07 36.92
C ARG A 10 -60.46 -16.44 37.38
N ARG A 11 -59.41 -17.22 37.59
CA ARG A 11 -58.03 -16.81 37.72
C ARG A 11 -57.50 -16.33 36.36
N LYS A 12 -57.27 -15.00 36.20
CA LYS A 12 -56.57 -14.41 35.06
C LYS A 12 -55.06 -14.65 35.24
N THR A 13 -54.48 -15.54 34.47
CA THR A 13 -53.03 -15.69 34.34
C THR A 13 -52.46 -14.53 33.53
N ARG A 14 -51.71 -13.69 34.19
CA ARG A 14 -50.96 -12.56 33.60
C ARG A 14 -49.73 -13.10 32.88
N ARG A 15 -49.79 -13.31 31.56
CA ARG A 15 -48.64 -13.61 30.72
C ARG A 15 -47.75 -12.36 30.65
N SER A 16 -46.59 -12.38 31.31
CA SER A 16 -45.55 -11.38 31.16
C SER A 16 -44.94 -11.51 29.75
N ARG A 17 -45.23 -10.59 28.88
CA ARG A 17 -44.54 -10.42 27.60
C ARG A 17 -43.09 -9.93 27.90
N ARG A 18 -42.12 -10.86 27.88
CA ARG A 18 -40.70 -10.50 27.76
C ARG A 18 -40.51 -9.80 26.41
N LYS A 19 -40.15 -8.49 26.42
CA LYS A 19 -39.64 -7.78 25.24
C LYS A 19 -38.35 -8.45 24.81
N PRO A 20 -38.16 -8.76 23.51
CA PRO A 20 -36.86 -9.20 23.02
C PRO A 20 -35.88 -8.03 23.21
N GLN A 21 -34.83 -8.26 23.99
CA GLN A 21 -33.65 -7.40 24.02
C GLN A 21 -33.05 -7.42 22.60
N ARG A 22 -33.22 -6.35 21.85
CA ARG A 22 -32.43 -6.08 20.66
C ARG A 22 -31.01 -5.85 21.13
N GLY A 23 -30.16 -6.87 21.02
CA GLY A 23 -28.71 -6.70 21.05
C GLY A 23 -28.33 -5.77 19.89
N GLY A 24 -28.20 -4.49 20.18
CA GLY A 24 -27.54 -3.56 19.29
C GLY A 24 -26.08 -3.99 19.20
N ALA A 25 -25.68 -4.59 18.08
CA ALA A 25 -24.28 -4.64 17.73
C ALA A 25 -23.81 -3.18 17.70
N ALA A 26 -22.99 -2.80 18.67
CA ALA A 26 -22.29 -1.52 18.63
C ALA A 26 -21.53 -1.50 17.30
N ALA A 27 -21.89 -0.57 16.41
CA ALA A 27 -21.10 -0.30 15.22
C ALA A 27 -19.69 0.01 15.72
N ALA A 28 -18.73 -0.85 15.36
CA ALA A 28 -17.34 -0.60 15.68
C ALA A 28 -17.01 0.78 15.11
N ALA A 29 -16.58 1.71 15.96
CA ALA A 29 -16.13 3.02 15.52
C ALA A 29 -15.03 2.79 14.48
N THR A 30 -15.22 3.30 13.27
CA THR A 30 -14.20 3.25 12.23
C THR A 30 -12.99 4.01 12.73
N LYS A 31 -11.90 3.28 13.02
CA LYS A 31 -10.63 3.90 13.39
C LYS A 31 -10.13 4.67 12.17
N SER A 32 -9.72 5.92 12.37
CA SER A 32 -9.12 6.75 11.32
C SER A 32 -7.67 7.04 11.69
N SER A 33 -6.80 7.14 10.70
CA SER A 33 -5.44 7.61 10.89
C SER A 33 -5.32 9.06 10.42
N PRO A 34 -4.58 9.91 11.11
CA PRO A 34 -4.29 11.26 10.62
C PRO A 34 -3.24 11.27 9.51
N LEU A 35 -2.60 10.14 9.19
CA LEU A 35 -1.57 10.07 8.15
C LEU A 35 -2.15 9.90 6.75
N PHE A 36 -3.35 9.32 6.61
CA PHE A 36 -4.00 9.14 5.31
C PHE A 36 -5.50 9.26 5.39
N GLN A 37 -6.11 9.62 4.27
CA GLN A 37 -7.57 9.74 4.14
C GLN A 37 -8.14 8.71 3.15
N ASP A 38 -7.42 8.44 2.06
CA ASP A 38 -7.80 7.48 1.04
C ASP A 38 -6.85 6.26 1.10
N ALA A 39 -7.37 5.07 0.79
CA ALA A 39 -6.59 3.85 0.69
C ALA A 39 -6.90 3.11 -0.62
N TYR A 40 -5.85 2.67 -1.32
CA TYR A 40 -5.95 1.98 -2.61
C TYR A 40 -5.17 0.68 -2.61
N ALA A 41 -5.68 -0.32 -3.33
CA ALA A 41 -4.90 -1.47 -3.76
C ALA A 41 -4.74 -1.45 -5.28
N ILE A 42 -3.51 -1.47 -5.75
CA ILE A 42 -3.19 -1.66 -7.17
C ILE A 42 -3.41 -3.13 -7.49
N THR A 43 -4.31 -3.41 -8.41
CA THR A 43 -4.66 -4.77 -8.85
C THR A 43 -4.93 -4.82 -10.34
N MET A 44 -4.57 -5.92 -10.98
CA MET A 44 -4.85 -6.12 -12.40
C MET A 44 -6.34 -6.35 -12.65
N ASP A 45 -7.03 -7.00 -11.72
CA ASP A 45 -8.45 -7.30 -11.81
C ASP A 45 -9.12 -7.21 -10.42
N PRO A 46 -10.05 -6.25 -10.23
CA PRO A 46 -10.82 -6.13 -8.99
C PRO A 46 -11.71 -7.36 -8.67
N ALA A 47 -11.97 -8.23 -9.65
CA ALA A 47 -12.68 -9.49 -9.42
C ALA A 47 -11.74 -10.65 -9.05
N SER A 48 -10.42 -10.44 -9.03
CA SER A 48 -9.44 -11.47 -8.73
C SER A 48 -9.50 -11.94 -7.26
N GLN A 49 -9.02 -13.17 -7.02
CA GLN A 49 -8.86 -13.67 -5.67
C GLN A 49 -7.87 -12.82 -4.87
N ARG A 50 -6.79 -12.31 -5.50
CA ARG A 50 -5.80 -11.44 -4.86
C ARG A 50 -6.45 -10.18 -4.29
N TYR A 51 -7.24 -9.47 -5.11
CA TYR A 51 -7.97 -8.30 -4.63
C TYR A 51 -9.01 -8.65 -3.55
N THR A 52 -9.70 -9.77 -3.69
CA THR A 52 -10.64 -10.25 -2.67
C THR A 52 -9.95 -10.50 -1.33
N ASP A 53 -8.77 -11.12 -1.35
CA ASP A 53 -7.99 -11.42 -0.14
C ASP A 53 -7.49 -10.14 0.53
N ILE A 54 -6.84 -9.23 -0.20
CA ILE A 54 -6.36 -7.97 0.40
C ILE A 54 -7.51 -7.11 0.91
N ASN A 55 -8.64 -7.05 0.21
CA ASN A 55 -9.81 -6.30 0.67
C ASN A 55 -10.40 -6.89 1.96
N LYS A 56 -10.35 -8.22 2.11
CA LYS A 56 -10.72 -8.89 3.36
C LYS A 56 -9.78 -8.51 4.50
N PHE A 57 -8.46 -8.48 4.27
CA PHE A 57 -7.49 -8.05 5.27
C PHE A 57 -7.70 -6.58 5.65
N ALA A 58 -7.86 -5.70 4.67
CA ALA A 58 -8.12 -4.27 4.88
C ALA A 58 -9.41 -4.04 5.69
N THR A 59 -10.49 -4.76 5.34
CA THR A 59 -11.76 -4.69 6.09
C THR A 59 -11.60 -5.14 7.54
N ALA A 60 -10.84 -6.21 7.78
CA ALA A 60 -10.55 -6.68 9.15
C ALA A 60 -9.72 -5.66 9.94
N ALA A 61 -8.86 -4.89 9.27
CA ALA A 61 -8.09 -3.80 9.85
C ALA A 61 -8.88 -2.48 9.98
N GLY A 62 -10.15 -2.42 9.54
CA GLY A 62 -10.97 -1.21 9.56
C GLY A 62 -10.66 -0.21 8.44
N ILE A 63 -9.99 -0.64 7.38
CA ILE A 63 -9.61 0.19 6.23
C ILE A 63 -10.64 0.00 5.10
N SER A 64 -11.16 1.11 4.56
CA SER A 64 -11.96 1.11 3.34
C SER A 64 -11.03 1.19 2.13
N LEU A 65 -10.82 0.05 1.45
CA LEU A 65 -9.88 -0.09 0.35
C LEU A 65 -10.59 0.08 -1.00
N GLN A 66 -10.01 0.92 -1.88
CA GLN A 66 -10.51 1.13 -3.23
C GLN A 66 -9.58 0.40 -4.22
N PRO A 67 -10.13 -0.29 -5.25
CA PRO A 67 -9.28 -0.86 -6.28
C PRO A 67 -8.74 0.24 -7.20
N TRP A 68 -7.46 0.16 -7.53
CA TRP A 68 -6.84 0.90 -8.61
C TRP A 68 -6.36 -0.07 -9.67
N LYS A 69 -6.86 0.11 -10.89
CA LYS A 69 -6.54 -0.83 -11.97
C LYS A 69 -5.08 -0.71 -12.39
N GLY A 70 -4.36 -1.82 -12.35
CA GLY A 70 -3.01 -1.95 -12.86
C GLY A 70 -2.94 -1.73 -14.37
N VAL A 71 -1.75 -1.42 -14.86
CA VAL A 71 -1.50 -1.15 -16.28
C VAL A 71 -0.91 -2.40 -16.93
N THR A 72 -1.58 -2.91 -17.95
CA THR A 72 -1.04 -3.97 -18.82
C THR A 72 -0.38 -3.32 -20.02
N ILE A 73 0.85 -3.73 -20.31
CA ILE A 73 1.56 -3.36 -21.53
C ILE A 73 1.73 -4.61 -22.38
N THR A 74 1.20 -4.56 -23.59
CA THR A 74 1.35 -5.62 -24.58
C THR A 74 2.54 -5.35 -25.51
N PRO A 75 3.13 -6.38 -26.16
CA PRO A 75 4.29 -6.19 -27.04
C PRO A 75 4.07 -5.18 -28.17
N ASP A 76 2.85 -5.10 -28.71
CA ASP A 76 2.47 -4.17 -29.78
C ASP A 76 2.36 -2.71 -29.29
N GLN A 77 2.23 -2.49 -27.97
CA GLN A 77 2.17 -1.16 -27.37
C GLN A 77 3.55 -0.54 -27.08
N LYS A 78 4.64 -1.27 -27.33
CA LYS A 78 6.00 -0.79 -27.05
C LYS A 78 6.32 0.55 -27.68
N ASP A 79 5.85 0.78 -28.91
CA ASP A 79 6.14 2.02 -29.63
C ASP A 79 5.44 3.25 -29.05
N SER A 80 4.37 3.05 -28.27
CA SER A 80 3.66 4.12 -27.56
C SER A 80 4.23 4.42 -26.14
N LEU A 81 5.22 3.65 -25.68
CA LEU A 81 5.79 3.84 -24.34
C LEU A 81 6.49 5.20 -24.15
N PRO A 82 7.18 5.78 -25.14
CA PRO A 82 7.76 7.11 -25.00
C PRO A 82 6.75 8.18 -24.68
N GLU A 83 5.58 8.14 -25.31
CA GLU A 83 4.47 9.07 -25.04
C GLU A 83 3.97 8.97 -23.59
N LYS A 84 4.17 7.81 -22.97
CA LYS A 84 3.84 7.57 -21.57
C LYS A 84 4.97 7.91 -20.61
N GLY A 85 6.06 8.54 -21.09
CA GLY A 85 7.24 8.87 -20.26
C GLY A 85 8.12 7.66 -19.94
N VAL A 86 7.99 6.57 -20.69
CA VAL A 86 8.86 5.40 -20.57
C VAL A 86 9.92 5.48 -21.66
N GLY A 87 11.20 5.70 -21.31
CA GLY A 87 12.29 5.89 -22.29
C GLY A 87 12.38 4.77 -23.32
N THR A 88 12.66 5.10 -24.57
CA THR A 88 12.61 4.15 -25.69
C THR A 88 13.84 3.30 -25.87
N THR A 89 15.00 3.81 -25.51
CA THR A 89 16.25 3.26 -26.00
C THR A 89 16.90 2.28 -25.05
N ASN A 90 16.52 2.28 -23.80
CA ASN A 90 17.19 1.47 -22.79
C ASN A 90 16.23 1.03 -21.68
N TYR A 91 15.17 0.25 -22.04
CA TYR A 91 14.42 -0.52 -21.05
C TYR A 91 15.32 -1.59 -20.41
N LYS A 92 16.50 -1.18 -19.99
CA LYS A 92 17.46 -2.06 -19.37
C LYS A 92 17.50 -1.72 -17.90
N ASP A 93 17.32 -2.74 -17.09
CA ASP A 93 17.62 -2.65 -15.68
C ASP A 93 19.15 -2.46 -15.47
N ARG A 94 19.55 -2.35 -14.21
CA ARG A 94 20.96 -2.23 -13.82
C ARG A 94 21.84 -3.37 -14.31
N THR A 95 21.28 -4.52 -14.68
CA THR A 95 22.01 -5.69 -15.20
C THR A 95 22.19 -5.65 -16.70
N GLY A 96 21.59 -4.66 -17.37
CA GLY A 96 21.54 -4.55 -18.83
C GLY A 96 20.42 -5.37 -19.45
N ALA A 97 19.60 -6.04 -18.67
CA ALA A 97 18.41 -6.75 -19.15
C ALA A 97 17.29 -5.75 -19.46
N VAL A 98 16.54 -6.04 -20.50
CA VAL A 98 15.38 -5.23 -20.87
C VAL A 98 14.31 -5.39 -19.80
N PHE A 99 13.73 -4.27 -19.30
CA PHE A 99 12.60 -4.31 -18.37
C PHE A 99 11.48 -5.18 -18.94
N ASN A 100 10.97 -6.09 -18.15
CA ASN A 100 9.79 -6.83 -18.56
C ASN A 100 8.56 -5.92 -18.53
N LEU A 101 7.55 -6.26 -19.35
CA LEU A 101 6.35 -5.45 -19.50
C LEU A 101 5.55 -5.31 -18.19
N GLY A 102 5.66 -6.29 -17.29
CA GLY A 102 5.03 -6.25 -15.97
C GLY A 102 5.65 -5.16 -15.09
N VAL A 103 6.98 -5.01 -15.10
CA VAL A 103 7.68 -3.94 -14.35
C VAL A 103 7.28 -2.56 -14.88
N ILE A 104 7.19 -2.41 -16.20
CA ILE A 104 6.72 -1.16 -16.81
C ILE A 104 5.27 -0.88 -16.42
N GLY A 105 4.42 -1.90 -16.46
CA GLY A 105 3.02 -1.79 -16.03
C GLY A 105 2.89 -1.37 -14.57
N ALA A 106 3.69 -1.96 -13.66
CA ALA A 106 3.73 -1.57 -12.26
C ALA A 106 4.15 -0.12 -12.07
N PHE A 107 5.25 0.33 -12.73
CA PHE A 107 5.67 1.74 -12.69
C PHE A 107 4.54 2.69 -13.11
N LEU A 108 3.90 2.40 -14.24
CA LEU A 108 2.82 3.24 -14.75
C LEU A 108 1.61 3.24 -13.82
N ALA A 109 1.25 2.09 -13.25
CA ALA A 109 0.12 1.99 -12.32
C ALA A 109 0.33 2.84 -11.06
N HIS A 110 1.52 2.77 -10.44
CA HIS A 110 1.86 3.63 -9.31
C HIS A 110 1.85 5.11 -9.71
N ARG A 111 2.55 5.48 -10.80
CA ARG A 111 2.61 6.87 -11.26
C ARG A 111 1.23 7.45 -11.56
N ASP A 112 0.38 6.71 -12.25
CA ASP A 112 -0.93 7.19 -12.65
C ASP A 112 -1.87 7.31 -11.45
N LEU A 113 -1.76 6.43 -10.44
CA LEU A 113 -2.44 6.61 -9.16
C LEU A 113 -1.98 7.90 -8.45
N LEU A 114 -0.68 8.14 -8.37
CA LEU A 114 -0.13 9.36 -7.76
C LEU A 114 -0.56 10.62 -8.52
N ARG A 115 -0.59 10.58 -9.85
CA ARG A 115 -1.12 11.67 -10.68
C ARG A 115 -2.60 11.93 -10.40
N ASN A 116 -3.40 10.89 -10.27
CA ASN A 116 -4.81 11.03 -9.90
C ASN A 116 -4.95 11.66 -8.52
N GLN A 117 -4.16 11.24 -7.52
CA GLN A 117 -4.20 11.83 -6.19
C GLN A 117 -3.76 13.31 -6.18
N ALA A 118 -2.79 13.69 -7.01
CA ALA A 118 -2.34 15.07 -7.16
C ALA A 118 -3.40 16.03 -7.72
N THR A 119 -4.45 15.52 -8.36
CA THR A 119 -5.61 16.33 -8.82
C THR A 119 -6.61 16.61 -7.71
N LYS A 120 -6.58 15.84 -6.60
CA LYS A 120 -7.42 16.04 -5.44
C LYS A 120 -6.87 17.20 -4.59
N ALA A 121 -7.72 17.74 -3.71
CA ALA A 121 -7.30 18.86 -2.87
C ALA A 121 -6.01 18.57 -2.08
N ALA A 122 -5.04 19.49 -2.17
CA ALA A 122 -3.71 19.34 -1.57
C ALA A 122 -3.71 19.38 -0.03
N ASP A 123 -4.83 19.77 0.58
CA ASP A 123 -5.05 19.81 2.03
C ASP A 123 -5.28 18.41 2.66
N LYS A 124 -5.48 17.40 1.84
CA LYS A 124 -5.60 16.03 2.32
C LYS A 124 -4.24 15.48 2.75
N MET A 125 -4.22 14.82 3.90
CA MET A 125 -3.01 14.32 4.53
C MET A 125 -2.19 13.43 3.62
N GLY A 126 -2.56 12.21 3.43
CA GLY A 126 -1.86 11.24 2.59
C GLY A 126 -2.81 10.26 1.94
N THR A 127 -2.23 9.43 1.08
CA THR A 127 -2.88 8.28 0.45
C THR A 127 -2.11 7.03 0.84
N LEU A 128 -2.82 6.04 1.38
CA LEU A 128 -2.30 4.71 1.67
C LEU A 128 -2.42 3.84 0.42
N ILE A 129 -1.33 3.22 0.00
CA ILE A 129 -1.26 2.43 -1.24
C ILE A 129 -0.67 1.07 -0.94
N PHE A 130 -1.32 0.03 -1.46
CA PHE A 130 -0.88 -1.36 -1.43
C PHE A 130 -0.82 -1.94 -2.85
N GLU A 131 0.05 -2.92 -3.06
CA GLU A 131 -0.13 -3.91 -4.14
C GLU A 131 -1.05 -5.03 -3.65
N ASP A 132 -1.68 -5.77 -4.56
CA ASP A 132 -2.71 -6.76 -4.21
C ASP A 132 -2.15 -8.09 -3.65
N ASP A 133 -0.85 -8.14 -3.38
CA ASP A 133 -0.17 -9.27 -2.74
C ASP A 133 0.35 -8.95 -1.33
N VAL A 134 -0.33 -8.04 -0.63
CA VAL A 134 0.01 -7.63 0.74
C VAL A 134 -0.97 -8.24 1.75
N GLU A 135 -0.45 -8.81 2.82
CA GLU A 135 -1.18 -9.21 4.01
C GLU A 135 -1.19 -8.07 5.04
N ILE A 136 -2.39 -7.57 5.37
CA ILE A 136 -2.59 -6.49 6.34
C ILE A 136 -3.09 -7.10 7.65
N PRO A 137 -2.38 -6.95 8.78
CA PRO A 137 -2.82 -7.50 10.06
C PRO A 137 -4.04 -6.73 10.61
N PRO A 138 -4.95 -7.40 11.35
CA PRO A 138 -6.16 -6.76 11.88
C PRO A 138 -5.89 -5.58 12.82
N ASP A 139 -4.73 -5.54 13.47
CA ASP A 139 -4.27 -4.49 14.39
C ASP A 139 -3.42 -3.41 13.70
N PHE A 140 -3.45 -3.35 12.36
CA PHE A 140 -2.65 -2.40 11.55
C PHE A 140 -2.81 -0.95 12.00
N LEU A 141 -4.06 -0.47 12.16
CA LEU A 141 -4.30 0.92 12.57
C LEU A 141 -3.83 1.20 14.00
N ASP A 142 -3.91 0.22 14.92
CA ASP A 142 -3.39 0.37 16.27
C ASP A 142 -1.86 0.47 16.27
N LYS A 143 -1.20 -0.38 15.49
CA LYS A 143 0.26 -0.35 15.33
C LYS A 143 0.73 0.96 14.69
N LEU A 144 0.03 1.43 13.65
CA LEU A 144 0.34 2.69 13.00
C LEU A 144 0.18 3.88 13.96
N ALA A 145 -0.89 3.91 14.74
CA ALA A 145 -1.15 4.95 15.73
C ALA A 145 -0.08 4.97 16.86
N ALA A 146 0.42 3.79 17.25
CA ALA A 146 1.46 3.68 18.29
C ALA A 146 2.78 4.36 17.88
N VAL A 147 3.12 4.38 16.59
CA VAL A 147 4.39 4.94 16.07
C VAL A 147 4.22 6.30 15.41
N GLU A 148 3.00 6.79 15.24
CA GLU A 148 2.69 8.02 14.52
C GLU A 148 3.44 9.24 15.04
N SER A 149 3.55 9.40 16.37
CA SER A 149 4.22 10.53 16.99
C SER A 149 5.73 10.54 16.76
N GLU A 150 6.32 9.42 16.35
CA GLU A 150 7.74 9.28 16.04
C GLU A 150 8.07 9.69 14.61
N ILE A 151 7.06 9.78 13.73
CA ILE A 151 7.26 10.10 12.31
C ILE A 151 7.53 11.60 12.17
N PRO A 152 8.66 12.00 11.57
CA PRO A 152 8.97 13.41 11.33
C PRO A 152 7.89 14.08 10.46
N LYS A 153 7.52 15.31 10.79
CA LYS A 153 6.43 16.04 10.13
C LYS A 153 6.67 16.40 8.66
N ASP A 154 7.90 16.30 8.20
CA ASP A 154 8.34 16.64 6.85
C ASP A 154 8.35 15.46 5.87
N TRP A 155 7.74 14.32 6.24
CA TRP A 155 7.71 13.13 5.42
C TRP A 155 7.07 13.36 4.04
N ASP A 156 7.61 12.73 3.02
CA ASP A 156 7.04 12.62 1.68
C ASP A 156 6.50 11.21 1.42
N PHE A 157 7.22 10.19 1.92
CA PHE A 157 6.80 8.79 1.94
C PHE A 157 7.00 8.15 3.31
N ILE A 158 6.09 7.27 3.70
CA ILE A 158 6.21 6.35 4.83
C ILE A 158 6.04 4.95 4.27
N PHE A 159 7.11 4.17 4.22
CA PHE A 159 7.06 2.77 3.81
C PHE A 159 6.67 1.89 5.00
N LEU A 160 5.79 0.93 4.77
CA LEU A 160 5.26 0.04 5.78
C LEU A 160 6.01 -1.29 5.82
N ASP A 161 6.73 -1.59 4.74
CA ASP A 161 7.63 -2.71 4.58
C ASP A 161 8.61 -2.46 3.43
N LYS A 162 9.84 -2.94 3.56
CA LYS A 162 10.87 -2.91 2.51
C LYS A 162 11.94 -3.99 2.74
N LEU A 163 12.62 -4.37 1.68
CA LEU A 163 13.76 -5.28 1.72
C LEU A 163 15.08 -4.52 1.59
N TYR A 164 16.16 -5.12 2.15
CA TYR A 164 17.54 -4.62 2.02
C TYR A 164 17.69 -3.13 2.32
N THR A 165 17.09 -2.70 3.42
CA THR A 165 17.04 -1.28 3.76
C THR A 165 18.38 -0.72 4.19
N VAL A 166 18.63 0.53 3.81
CA VAL A 166 19.74 1.35 4.31
C VAL A 166 19.21 2.71 4.70
N GLY A 167 19.62 3.17 5.87
CA GLY A 167 19.15 4.45 6.40
C GLY A 167 19.64 4.68 7.81
N LYS A 168 19.21 5.80 8.38
CA LYS A 168 19.56 6.22 9.74
C LYS A 168 18.32 6.18 10.62
N PRO A 169 18.34 5.47 11.75
CA PRO A 169 17.28 5.58 12.74
C PRO A 169 17.08 7.05 13.17
N VAL A 170 15.83 7.51 13.14
CA VAL A 170 15.45 8.83 13.65
C VAL A 170 14.65 8.72 14.95
N SER A 171 14.11 7.54 15.21
CA SER A 171 13.48 7.14 16.48
C SER A 171 13.58 5.63 16.66
N GLU A 172 12.93 5.07 17.67
CA GLU A 172 12.93 3.63 17.93
C GLU A 172 12.30 2.84 16.76
N HIS A 173 11.22 3.39 16.16
CA HIS A 173 10.43 2.69 15.14
C HIS A 173 10.51 3.32 13.76
N VAL A 174 11.32 4.37 13.57
CA VAL A 174 11.39 5.10 12.29
C VAL A 174 12.81 5.24 11.80
N THR A 175 13.07 4.81 10.59
CA THR A 175 14.35 4.95 9.89
C THR A 175 14.19 5.89 8.70
N LYS A 176 14.99 6.97 8.61
CA LYS A 176 15.11 7.78 7.40
C LYS A 176 15.96 7.02 6.39
N LEU A 177 15.41 6.77 5.20
CA LEU A 177 16.13 6.05 4.15
C LEU A 177 17.24 6.91 3.57
N ASP A 178 18.41 6.31 3.37
CA ASP A 178 19.54 6.94 2.66
C ASP A 178 19.39 6.73 1.15
N LYS A 179 19.96 7.65 0.40
CA LYS A 179 20.08 7.54 -1.06
C LYS A 179 20.87 6.29 -1.43
N ASP A 180 20.33 5.51 -2.35
CA ASP A 180 21.01 4.34 -2.90
C ASP A 180 21.18 4.48 -4.41
N MET A 181 22.39 4.82 -4.83
CA MET A 181 22.77 4.89 -6.24
C MET A 181 23.22 3.54 -6.80
N THR A 182 23.41 2.55 -5.93
CA THR A 182 23.89 1.21 -6.35
C THR A 182 22.75 0.32 -6.84
N ALA A 183 21.49 0.71 -6.58
CA ALA A 183 20.29 -0.07 -6.86
C ALA A 183 20.28 -1.45 -6.19
N MET A 184 21.00 -1.60 -5.06
CA MET A 184 21.13 -2.85 -4.33
C MET A 184 20.30 -2.91 -3.06
N LYS A 185 19.67 -1.78 -2.67
CA LYS A 185 18.99 -1.62 -1.38
C LYS A 185 17.68 -0.85 -1.53
N ASN A 186 16.93 -0.80 -0.44
CA ASN A 186 15.63 -0.10 -0.36
C ASN A 186 14.58 -0.63 -1.34
N TRP A 187 14.57 -1.96 -1.58
CA TRP A 187 13.65 -2.60 -2.49
C TRP A 187 12.25 -2.70 -1.92
N GLY A 188 11.26 -2.65 -2.82
CA GLY A 188 9.85 -2.84 -2.53
C GLY A 188 9.07 -1.52 -2.52
N ILE A 189 7.92 -1.57 -3.17
CA ILE A 189 6.95 -0.46 -3.24
C ILE A 189 5.53 -0.97 -3.00
N TRP A 190 5.39 -2.17 -2.45
CA TRP A 190 4.11 -2.85 -2.28
C TRP A 190 3.21 -2.29 -1.18
N ALA A 191 3.75 -1.48 -0.24
CA ALA A 191 2.96 -0.87 0.83
C ALA A 191 3.59 0.43 1.34
N TYR A 192 2.88 1.55 1.15
CA TYR A 192 3.37 2.85 1.59
C TYR A 192 2.25 3.88 1.77
N ILE A 193 2.53 4.93 2.54
CA ILE A 193 1.73 6.15 2.59
C ILE A 193 2.51 7.26 1.89
N VAL A 194 1.86 7.97 0.98
CA VAL A 194 2.43 9.12 0.29
C VAL A 194 1.72 10.39 0.71
N ARG A 195 2.47 11.48 0.95
CA ARG A 195 1.91 12.77 1.27
C ARG A 195 1.35 13.45 0.03
N ASN A 196 0.06 13.76 0.02
CA ASN A 196 -0.59 14.36 -1.15
C ASN A 196 -0.03 15.75 -1.50
N ALA A 197 0.32 16.57 -0.51
CA ALA A 197 0.94 17.87 -0.71
C ALA A 197 2.30 17.81 -1.42
N SER A 198 3.02 16.68 -1.31
CA SER A 198 4.34 16.49 -1.95
C SER A 198 4.24 16.01 -3.40
N LEU A 199 3.06 15.54 -3.83
CA LEU A 199 2.92 14.86 -5.13
C LEU A 199 3.31 15.76 -6.29
N LYS A 200 2.70 16.93 -6.40
CA LYS A 200 2.83 17.79 -7.59
C LYS A 200 4.22 18.37 -7.76
N GLU A 201 4.80 18.88 -6.69
CA GLU A 201 6.04 19.67 -6.78
C GLU A 201 7.30 18.83 -6.51
N LYS A 202 7.17 17.75 -5.74
CA LYS A 202 8.34 16.95 -5.35
C LYS A 202 8.39 15.58 -6.02
N ILE A 203 7.28 14.83 -6.00
CA ILE A 203 7.31 13.40 -6.33
C ILE A 203 7.13 13.16 -7.84
N LEU A 204 6.05 13.69 -8.42
CA LEU A 204 5.72 13.45 -9.82
C LEU A 204 6.79 13.90 -10.82
N PRO A 205 7.49 15.03 -10.64
CA PRO A 205 8.60 15.38 -11.54
C PRO A 205 9.71 14.32 -11.59
N ARG A 206 9.89 13.53 -10.50
CA ARG A 206 10.88 12.45 -10.41
C ARG A 206 10.40 11.11 -10.96
N LEU A 207 9.10 11.02 -11.24
CA LEU A 207 8.43 9.87 -11.84
C LEU A 207 7.91 10.19 -13.26
N GLU A 208 8.27 11.35 -13.81
CA GLU A 208 7.86 11.72 -15.19
C GLU A 208 8.35 10.69 -16.19
N HIS A 209 9.62 10.31 -16.05
CA HIS A 209 10.25 9.29 -16.88
C HIS A 209 10.63 8.06 -16.04
N MET A 210 10.39 6.89 -16.59
CA MET A 210 10.88 5.65 -16.00
C MET A 210 12.36 5.50 -16.37
N LEU A 211 13.23 5.61 -15.38
CA LEU A 211 14.68 5.46 -15.51
C LEU A 211 15.18 4.16 -14.88
N ASP A 212 14.36 3.54 -14.03
CA ASP A 212 14.63 2.28 -13.34
C ASP A 212 13.31 1.65 -12.85
N VAL A 213 13.38 0.46 -12.25
CA VAL A 213 12.22 -0.11 -11.55
C VAL A 213 11.75 0.84 -10.45
N PRO A 214 10.43 0.89 -10.14
CA PRO A 214 9.85 1.99 -9.36
C PRO A 214 10.52 2.21 -8.00
N ASP A 215 10.78 1.16 -7.26
CA ASP A 215 11.40 1.22 -5.92
C ASP A 215 12.86 1.68 -5.96
N ILE A 216 13.63 1.20 -6.93
CA ILE A 216 15.01 1.61 -7.16
C ILE A 216 15.07 3.07 -7.63
N GLN A 217 14.16 3.45 -8.52
CA GLN A 217 14.09 4.84 -8.96
C GLN A 217 13.81 5.78 -7.80
N LEU A 218 12.87 5.46 -6.93
CA LEU A 218 12.60 6.24 -5.72
C LEU A 218 13.81 6.30 -4.79
N ALA A 219 14.50 5.18 -4.57
CA ALA A 219 15.66 5.12 -3.69
C ALA A 219 16.79 6.09 -4.11
N LYS A 220 16.91 6.40 -5.42
CA LYS A 220 17.86 7.38 -5.94
C LYS A 220 17.56 8.83 -5.52
N PHE A 221 16.35 9.09 -5.04
CA PHE A 221 15.91 10.44 -4.63
C PHE A 221 15.74 10.60 -3.12
N ALA A 222 16.24 9.68 -2.30
CA ALA A 222 16.11 9.76 -0.85
C ALA A 222 16.88 10.92 -0.21
N ASP A 223 17.73 11.63 -0.96
CA ASP A 223 18.39 12.86 -0.53
C ASP A 223 17.51 14.11 -0.68
N VAL A 224 16.50 14.05 -1.55
CA VAL A 224 15.58 15.17 -1.84
C VAL A 224 14.12 14.86 -1.50
N LEU A 225 13.78 13.58 -1.29
CA LEU A 225 12.51 13.13 -0.75
C LEU A 225 12.72 12.60 0.67
N ASN A 226 11.91 13.10 1.60
CA ASN A 226 11.92 12.61 2.97
C ASN A 226 11.16 11.28 3.04
N MET A 227 11.90 10.18 2.90
CA MET A 227 11.39 8.82 2.88
C MET A 227 11.72 8.12 4.19
N TYR A 228 10.70 7.61 4.86
CA TYR A 228 10.81 6.93 6.14
C TYR A 228 10.29 5.51 6.03
N LEU A 229 10.94 4.58 6.74
CA LEU A 229 10.52 3.20 6.91
C LEU A 229 10.10 2.98 8.35
N LEU A 230 8.96 2.34 8.56
CA LEU A 230 8.53 1.87 9.87
C LEU A 230 9.16 0.51 10.20
N THR A 231 9.65 0.38 11.43
CA THR A 231 10.29 -0.85 11.95
C THR A 231 9.68 -1.17 13.32
N PRO A 232 9.19 -2.40 13.58
CA PRO A 232 9.08 -3.50 12.60
C PRO A 232 8.07 -3.21 11.48
N SER A 233 8.18 -3.96 10.38
CA SER A 233 7.23 -3.87 9.25
C SER A 233 5.80 -4.06 9.73
N LEU A 234 4.89 -3.17 9.28
CA LEU A 234 3.47 -3.22 9.66
C LEU A 234 2.64 -4.18 8.81
N VAL A 235 3.16 -4.59 7.68
CA VAL A 235 2.51 -5.51 6.72
C VAL A 235 3.53 -6.54 6.24
N LYS A 236 3.05 -7.53 5.49
CA LYS A 236 3.91 -8.55 4.86
C LYS A 236 3.48 -8.76 3.42
N GLN A 237 4.43 -9.11 2.55
CA GLN A 237 4.07 -9.65 1.26
C GLN A 237 3.43 -11.03 1.44
N ASP A 238 2.29 -11.28 0.80
CA ASP A 238 1.58 -12.56 0.89
C ASP A 238 2.38 -13.65 0.14
N ALA A 239 2.97 -14.54 0.91
CA ALA A 239 3.81 -15.62 0.37
C ALA A 239 3.07 -16.55 -0.61
N ARG A 240 1.73 -16.62 -0.56
CA ARG A 240 0.92 -17.41 -1.50
C ARG A 240 0.96 -16.80 -2.91
N ASN A 241 1.07 -15.48 -2.99
CA ASN A 241 1.10 -14.71 -4.23
C ASN A 241 2.52 -14.39 -4.71
N ALA A 242 3.53 -14.68 -3.90
CA ALA A 242 4.94 -14.45 -4.15
C ALA A 242 5.58 -15.20 -5.36
N PRO A 243 5.06 -16.36 -5.86
CA PRO A 243 5.70 -17.07 -6.99
C PRO A 243 5.88 -16.23 -8.24
N ASN A 244 5.07 -15.19 -8.43
CA ASN A 244 5.08 -14.33 -9.61
C ASN A 244 5.84 -13.01 -9.41
N SER A 245 6.39 -12.77 -8.21
CA SER A 245 7.24 -11.61 -7.95
C SER A 245 8.67 -11.88 -8.40
N VAL A 246 9.24 -10.99 -9.21
CA VAL A 246 10.65 -11.07 -9.67
C VAL A 246 11.59 -11.08 -8.47
N VAL A 247 11.27 -10.36 -7.40
CA VAL A 247 12.07 -10.28 -6.17
C VAL A 247 12.08 -11.63 -5.43
N THR A 248 10.93 -12.29 -5.32
CA THR A 248 10.81 -13.56 -4.59
C THR A 248 11.49 -14.73 -5.32
N ALA A 249 11.58 -14.68 -6.65
CA ALA A 249 12.33 -15.66 -7.43
C ALA A 249 13.84 -15.56 -7.15
N MET A 250 14.37 -14.38 -6.90
CA MET A 250 15.77 -14.14 -6.54
C MET A 250 16.10 -14.61 -5.12
N ASP A 251 15.24 -14.31 -4.13
CA ASP A 251 15.45 -14.74 -2.74
C ASP A 251 15.39 -16.25 -2.56
N ARG A 252 14.55 -16.96 -3.30
CA ARG A 252 14.43 -18.42 -3.22
C ARG A 252 15.66 -19.16 -3.74
N GLN A 253 16.45 -18.53 -4.60
CA GLN A 253 17.65 -19.17 -5.16
C GLN A 253 18.92 -18.92 -4.33
N GLY A 254 18.84 -18.11 -3.26
CA GLY A 254 20.00 -17.78 -2.41
C GLY A 254 21.10 -17.02 -3.14
N ASN A 255 20.85 -16.62 -4.37
CA ASN A 255 21.80 -15.91 -5.21
C ASN A 255 21.50 -14.43 -5.18
N ALA A 256 22.15 -13.70 -4.28
CA ALA A 256 22.33 -12.27 -4.53
C ALA A 256 22.94 -12.13 -5.93
N PRO A 257 22.38 -11.28 -6.81
CA PRO A 257 22.99 -11.09 -8.12
C PRO A 257 24.44 -10.64 -7.96
N PRO A 258 25.38 -11.09 -8.80
CA PRO A 258 26.76 -10.66 -8.71
C PRO A 258 26.80 -9.13 -8.79
N LEU A 259 27.63 -8.53 -7.93
CA LEU A 259 27.86 -7.09 -7.88
C LEU A 259 28.15 -6.56 -9.30
N ALA A 260 27.18 -5.86 -9.88
CA ALA A 260 27.40 -5.21 -11.16
C ALA A 260 28.39 -4.06 -10.98
N THR A 261 29.31 -3.94 -11.92
CA THR A 261 30.25 -2.81 -12.01
C THR A 261 29.48 -1.47 -11.94
N PRO A 262 29.95 -0.48 -11.18
CA PRO A 262 29.27 0.81 -11.06
C PRO A 262 29.03 1.40 -12.44
N LEU A 263 27.77 1.72 -12.74
CA LEU A 263 27.42 2.46 -13.95
C LEU A 263 28.01 3.87 -13.88
N GLN A 264 28.63 4.32 -14.95
CA GLN A 264 29.03 5.71 -15.09
C GLN A 264 27.79 6.61 -14.99
N PRO A 265 27.85 7.75 -14.30
CA PRO A 265 26.71 8.64 -14.22
C PRO A 265 26.36 9.19 -15.60
N LEU A 266 25.10 8.99 -16.01
CA LEU A 266 24.58 9.67 -17.19
C LEU A 266 24.52 11.17 -16.92
N PRO A 267 24.89 12.02 -17.89
CA PRO A 267 24.69 13.46 -17.77
C PRO A 267 23.20 13.74 -17.59
N LEU A 268 22.87 14.51 -16.55
CA LEU A 268 21.53 15.05 -16.36
C LEU A 268 21.25 16.08 -17.44
N PRO A 269 20.01 16.13 -17.97
CA PRO A 269 19.61 17.18 -18.91
C PRO A 269 19.64 18.55 -18.28
#